data_ce543ac524cd75754e7fb8d9c9ed45ce
#
_entry.id   ce543ac524cd75754e7fb8d9c9ed45ce
#
_cell.length_a   1.000
_cell.length_b   1.000
_cell.length_c   1.000
_cell.angle_alpha   90.00
_cell.angle_beta   90.00
_cell.angle_gamma   90.00
#
_symmetry.space_group_name_H-M   'P 1'
#
loop_
_entity.id
_entity.type
_entity.pdbx_description
1 polymer ?
#
loop_
_entity_poly.entity_id
_entity_poly.type
_entity_poly.pdbx_seq_one_letter_code
_entity_poly.pdbx_strand_id
1 'polypeptide(L)'
;MMENERVAKFFIGTLLEQQIETVEVKPQEFTYTDELAGLAVCRLDFIATIKSETGELKKILIEIQKAKNQIDLMRFRRYLGEQYRKEDRINNEKTILPITTIYILGFILPEIESACLKVERNYKDLINKNIIIKKSDFVEKLTHDSFIVQVDRITDRYQTSLDKLLSVFEQNNFADETKITKQFSHPTDTEDVKILTDILHHSGTNPEERKRIEIEQEAWRTINAMFEEKEKELLKALNEKDKALNEKDKALDEKDKALD
;
A
#
# COMPACT_ATOMS: atom_id res chain seq x y z
N MET A 1 -0.75 9.15 -13.35
CA MET A 1 -1.87 8.19 -13.53
C MET A 1 -3.08 8.56 -12.67
N MET A 2 -2.98 8.56 -11.34
CA MET A 2 -4.12 8.82 -10.45
C MET A 2 -4.65 10.26 -10.46
N GLU A 3 -3.91 11.22 -11.00
CA GLU A 3 -4.37 12.60 -11.22
C GLU A 3 -5.46 12.70 -12.32
N ASN A 4 -5.58 11.68 -13.16
CA ASN A 4 -6.68 11.58 -14.12
C ASN A 4 -7.90 10.98 -13.42
N GLU A 5 -8.96 11.78 -13.25
CA GLU A 5 -10.18 11.40 -12.54
C GLU A 5 -10.83 10.12 -13.11
N ARG A 6 -10.87 9.98 -14.42
CA ARG A 6 -11.45 8.81 -15.08
C ARG A 6 -10.66 7.54 -14.77
N VAL A 7 -9.32 7.62 -14.82
CA VAL A 7 -8.44 6.52 -14.47
C VAL A 7 -8.57 6.16 -13.00
N ALA A 8 -8.61 7.16 -12.11
CA ALA A 8 -8.79 6.93 -10.69
C ALA A 8 -10.14 6.25 -10.38
N LYS A 9 -11.23 6.68 -11.03
CA LYS A 9 -12.55 6.02 -10.92
C LYS A 9 -12.52 4.58 -11.40
N PHE A 10 -11.91 4.33 -12.55
CA PHE A 10 -11.79 2.99 -13.11
C PHE A 10 -10.95 2.08 -12.17
N PHE A 11 -9.79 2.56 -11.73
CA PHE A 11 -8.90 1.82 -10.83
C PHE A 11 -9.60 1.47 -9.51
N ILE A 12 -10.10 2.48 -8.80
CA ILE A 12 -10.72 2.29 -7.49
C ILE A 12 -12.02 1.51 -7.63
N GLY A 13 -12.86 1.86 -8.59
CA GLY A 13 -14.16 1.23 -8.81
C GLY A 13 -14.04 -0.26 -9.16
N THR A 14 -13.05 -0.62 -9.99
CA THR A 14 -12.79 -2.02 -10.36
C THR A 14 -12.32 -2.85 -9.16
N LEU A 15 -11.41 -2.30 -8.33
CA LEU A 15 -10.94 -3.00 -7.13
C LEU A 15 -12.03 -3.14 -6.05
N LEU A 16 -12.83 -2.10 -5.86
CA LEU A 16 -13.90 -2.10 -4.87
C LEU A 16 -15.17 -2.81 -5.37
N GLU A 17 -15.21 -3.21 -6.63
CA GLU A 17 -16.40 -3.80 -7.30
C GLU A 17 -17.64 -2.91 -7.17
N GLN A 18 -17.46 -1.59 -7.31
CA GLN A 18 -18.54 -0.61 -7.21
C GLN A 18 -18.34 0.54 -8.18
N GLN A 19 -19.45 1.13 -8.63
CA GLN A 19 -19.41 2.33 -9.47
C GLN A 19 -19.14 3.57 -8.61
N ILE A 20 -18.22 4.42 -9.09
CA ILE A 20 -17.79 5.64 -8.41
C ILE A 20 -18.38 6.85 -9.13
N GLU A 21 -19.23 7.60 -8.43
CA GLU A 21 -19.82 8.85 -8.94
C GLU A 21 -18.76 9.96 -9.02
N THR A 22 -18.03 10.18 -7.91
CA THR A 22 -16.98 11.18 -7.84
C THR A 22 -15.73 10.64 -7.16
N VAL A 23 -14.55 11.14 -7.57
CA VAL A 23 -13.29 10.87 -6.91
C VAL A 23 -12.46 12.15 -6.82
N GLU A 24 -11.96 12.45 -5.64
CA GLU A 24 -10.99 13.52 -5.43
C GLU A 24 -9.69 12.86 -4.95
N VAL A 25 -8.66 12.89 -5.78
CA VAL A 25 -7.33 12.31 -5.47
C VAL A 25 -6.39 13.43 -5.09
N LYS A 26 -5.70 13.26 -3.96
CA LYS A 26 -4.68 14.20 -3.49
C LYS A 26 -3.38 13.43 -3.25
N PRO A 27 -2.27 13.82 -3.89
CA PRO A 27 -0.96 13.35 -3.49
C PRO A 27 -0.69 13.86 -2.06
N GLN A 28 -0.10 13.01 -1.22
CA GLN A 28 0.15 13.39 0.17
C GLN A 28 1.63 13.27 0.49
N GLU A 29 2.23 14.40 0.82
CA GLU A 29 3.55 14.45 1.43
C GLU A 29 3.38 14.73 2.92
N PHE A 30 4.02 13.93 3.77
CA PHE A 30 4.11 14.19 5.20
C PHE A 30 5.55 14.36 5.61
N THR A 31 5.79 15.47 6.29
CA THR A 31 7.03 15.69 7.02
C THR A 31 6.77 15.29 8.47
N TYR A 32 7.56 14.40 9.03
CA TYR A 32 7.58 14.13 10.46
C TYR A 32 9.02 14.25 10.97
N THR A 33 9.14 14.63 12.23
CA THR A 33 10.44 14.65 12.90
C THR A 33 10.61 13.30 13.57
N ASP A 34 11.58 12.52 13.13
CA ASP A 34 12.03 11.32 13.83
C ASP A 34 13.00 11.74 14.91
N GLU A 35 12.81 11.30 16.14
CA GLU A 35 13.64 11.68 17.29
C GLU A 35 15.11 11.24 17.11
N LEU A 36 15.37 10.23 16.28
CA LEU A 36 16.71 9.68 16.03
C LEU A 36 17.33 10.11 14.70
N ALA A 37 16.52 10.38 13.68
CA ALA A 37 16.99 10.65 12.31
C ALA A 37 16.74 12.08 11.83
N GLY A 38 16.10 12.95 12.62
CA GLY A 38 15.74 14.30 12.23
C GLY A 38 14.49 14.34 11.34
N LEU A 39 14.45 15.31 10.40
CA LEU A 39 13.30 15.53 9.53
C LEU A 39 13.20 14.40 8.49
N ALA A 40 12.17 13.57 8.59
CA ALA A 40 11.85 12.57 7.58
C ALA A 40 10.62 12.97 6.77
N VAL A 41 10.71 12.88 5.44
CA VAL A 41 9.59 13.10 4.54
C VAL A 41 8.97 11.74 4.21
N CYS A 42 7.74 11.51 4.63
CA CYS A 42 6.97 10.35 4.21
C CYS A 42 6.03 10.74 3.09
N ARG A 43 6.13 10.06 1.98
CA ARG A 43 5.14 10.11 0.89
C ARG A 43 4.21 8.91 1.01
N LEU A 44 2.92 9.19 1.11
CA LEU A 44 1.92 8.24 0.65
C LEU A 44 1.71 8.46 -0.83
N ASP A 45 1.42 7.35 -1.49
CA ASP A 45 1.22 7.49 -2.90
C ASP A 45 -0.05 8.27 -3.20
N PHE A 46 -1.20 7.89 -2.62
CA PHE A 46 -2.44 8.65 -2.88
C PHE A 46 -3.48 8.52 -1.77
N ILE A 47 -4.24 9.61 -1.54
CA ILE A 47 -5.52 9.57 -0.82
C ILE A 47 -6.61 9.97 -1.81
N ALA A 48 -7.69 9.20 -1.82
CA ALA A 48 -8.89 9.56 -2.55
C ALA A 48 -10.08 9.64 -1.59
N THR A 49 -10.95 10.63 -1.80
CA THR A 49 -12.30 10.62 -1.27
C THR A 49 -13.23 10.25 -2.40
N ILE A 50 -14.00 9.20 -2.21
CA ILE A 50 -14.94 8.70 -3.20
C ILE A 50 -16.38 8.86 -2.70
N LYS A 51 -17.30 9.05 -3.66
CA LYS A 51 -18.74 8.91 -3.46
C LYS A 51 -19.25 7.84 -4.42
N SER A 52 -19.88 6.81 -3.88
CA SER A 52 -20.52 5.77 -4.69
C SER A 52 -21.83 6.29 -5.29
N GLU A 53 -22.37 5.61 -6.29
CA GLU A 53 -23.70 5.91 -6.85
C GLU A 53 -24.83 5.79 -5.80
N THR A 54 -24.63 4.98 -4.77
CA THR A 54 -25.56 4.90 -3.62
C THR A 54 -25.44 6.08 -2.67
N GLY A 55 -24.53 7.03 -2.92
CA GLY A 55 -24.27 8.21 -2.10
C GLY A 55 -23.34 7.97 -0.92
N GLU A 56 -22.79 6.78 -0.77
CA GLU A 56 -21.85 6.45 0.32
C GLU A 56 -20.50 7.13 0.08
N LEU A 57 -20.00 7.80 1.12
CA LEU A 57 -18.70 8.48 1.09
C LEU A 57 -17.66 7.64 1.83
N LYS A 58 -16.48 7.47 1.21
CA LYS A 58 -15.35 6.74 1.79
C LYS A 58 -14.02 7.43 1.49
N LYS A 59 -13.06 7.21 2.38
CA LYS A 59 -11.66 7.58 2.18
C LYS A 59 -10.86 6.34 1.74
N ILE A 60 -10.20 6.45 0.61
CA ILE A 60 -9.36 5.38 0.06
C ILE A 60 -7.91 5.79 0.22
N LEU A 61 -7.12 4.95 0.85
CA LEU A 61 -5.67 5.11 1.00
C LEU A 61 -4.98 4.12 0.09
N ILE A 62 -4.15 4.59 -0.83
CA ILE A 62 -3.42 3.75 -1.78
C ILE A 62 -1.94 3.82 -1.46
N GLU A 63 -1.30 2.68 -1.27
CA GLU A 63 0.12 2.53 -0.97
C GLU A 63 0.76 1.55 -1.94
N ILE A 64 1.87 1.95 -2.56
CA ILE A 64 2.69 1.10 -3.42
C ILE A 64 3.95 0.71 -2.66
N GLN A 65 4.11 -0.57 -2.38
CA GLN A 65 5.22 -1.08 -1.58
C GLN A 65 6.11 -1.99 -2.42
N LYS A 66 7.34 -1.54 -2.70
CA LYS A 66 8.27 -2.24 -3.59
C LYS A 66 9.03 -3.39 -2.92
N ALA A 67 9.22 -3.34 -1.61
CA ALA A 67 9.99 -4.32 -0.86
C ALA A 67 9.29 -4.77 0.41
N LYS A 68 9.46 -6.05 0.76
CA LYS A 68 8.97 -6.62 2.02
C LYS A 68 9.93 -6.25 3.14
N ASN A 69 9.75 -5.10 3.77
CA ASN A 69 10.49 -4.73 4.96
C ASN A 69 9.56 -4.23 6.08
N GLN A 70 10.03 -4.34 7.32
CA GLN A 70 9.24 -3.93 8.48
C GLN A 70 9.11 -2.41 8.59
N ILE A 71 10.08 -1.68 8.07
CA ILE A 71 10.14 -0.22 8.14
C ILE A 71 9.01 0.39 7.32
N ASP A 72 8.79 -0.11 6.09
CA ASP A 72 7.71 0.36 5.24
C ASP A 72 6.34 0.05 5.85
N LEU A 73 6.18 -1.14 6.45
CA LEU A 73 4.97 -1.48 7.18
C LEU A 73 4.72 -0.54 8.37
N MET A 74 5.76 -0.22 9.15
CA MET A 74 5.66 0.71 10.29
C MET A 74 5.34 2.12 9.82
N ARG A 75 5.93 2.57 8.71
CA ARG A 75 5.64 3.86 8.07
C ARG A 75 4.16 3.94 7.69
N PHE A 76 3.65 2.93 6.99
CA PHE A 76 2.25 2.88 6.60
C PHE A 76 1.31 2.87 7.82
N ARG A 77 1.62 2.10 8.87
CA ARG A 77 0.81 2.06 10.09
C ARG A 77 0.74 3.42 10.80
N ARG A 78 1.86 4.16 10.88
CA ARG A 78 1.86 5.53 11.41
C ARG A 78 0.93 6.42 10.60
N TYR A 79 1.04 6.33 9.30
CA TYR A 79 0.24 7.10 8.38
C TYR A 79 -1.26 6.79 8.49
N LEU A 80 -1.61 5.52 8.51
CA LEU A 80 -2.98 5.08 8.73
C LEU A 80 -3.52 5.62 10.07
N GLY A 81 -2.69 5.60 11.13
CA GLY A 81 -3.01 6.21 12.42
C GLY A 81 -3.32 7.71 12.33
N GLU A 82 -2.53 8.46 11.55
CA GLU A 82 -2.80 9.88 11.31
C GLU A 82 -4.12 10.11 10.55
N GLN A 83 -4.47 9.23 9.58
CA GLN A 83 -5.75 9.34 8.90
C GLN A 83 -6.95 9.04 9.81
N TYR A 84 -6.79 8.15 10.78
CA TYR A 84 -7.81 7.92 11.83
C TYR A 84 -7.99 9.11 12.78
N ARG A 85 -6.94 9.90 12.99
CA ARG A 85 -7.01 11.10 13.85
C ARG A 85 -7.57 12.32 13.13
N LYS A 86 -7.49 12.37 11.80
CA LYS A 86 -7.95 13.50 11.01
C LYS A 86 -9.47 13.52 10.93
N GLU A 87 -10.03 14.69 11.20
CA GLU A 87 -11.40 15.02 10.82
C GLU A 87 -11.47 15.25 9.30
N ASP A 88 -12.46 14.68 8.67
CA ASP A 88 -12.79 14.97 7.29
C ASP A 88 -13.76 16.18 7.23
N ARG A 89 -13.81 16.84 6.07
CA ARG A 89 -14.75 17.93 5.84
C ARG A 89 -15.52 17.67 4.57
N ILE A 90 -16.83 17.64 4.70
CA ILE A 90 -17.78 17.54 3.60
C ILE A 90 -18.74 18.73 3.67
N ASN A 91 -18.81 19.51 2.61
CA ASN A 91 -19.66 20.73 2.57
C ASN A 91 -19.41 21.68 3.78
N ASN A 92 -18.14 21.81 4.21
CA ASN A 92 -17.69 22.57 5.39
C ASN A 92 -18.12 21.99 6.75
N GLU A 93 -18.80 20.87 6.79
CA GLU A 93 -19.13 20.17 8.03
C GLU A 93 -18.04 19.14 8.37
N LYS A 94 -17.70 19.09 9.66
CA LYS A 94 -16.75 18.09 10.19
C LYS A 94 -17.43 16.72 10.23
N THR A 95 -16.75 15.72 9.72
CA THR A 95 -17.22 14.34 9.70
C THR A 95 -16.07 13.36 9.86
N ILE A 96 -16.39 12.08 9.95
CA ILE A 96 -15.42 10.98 9.91
C ILE A 96 -15.87 10.04 8.81
N LEU A 97 -15.00 9.80 7.83
CA LEU A 97 -15.26 8.86 6.75
C LEU A 97 -14.73 7.47 7.07
N PRO A 98 -15.44 6.40 6.69
CA PRO A 98 -14.88 5.06 6.67
C PRO A 98 -13.64 5.01 5.80
N ILE A 99 -12.63 4.25 6.22
CA ILE A 99 -11.36 4.08 5.50
C ILE A 99 -11.37 2.73 4.80
N THR A 100 -10.86 2.70 3.59
CA THR A 100 -10.48 1.50 2.86
C THR A 100 -9.04 1.67 2.37
N THR A 101 -8.22 0.62 2.47
CA THR A 101 -6.84 0.66 2.02
C THR A 101 -6.64 -0.19 0.78
N ILE A 102 -5.78 0.25 -0.13
CA ILE A 102 -5.35 -0.50 -1.31
C ILE A 102 -3.82 -0.58 -1.26
N TYR A 103 -3.30 -1.80 -1.15
CA TYR A 103 -1.87 -2.08 -1.19
C TYR A 103 -1.49 -2.68 -2.53
N ILE A 104 -0.52 -2.08 -3.21
CA ILE A 104 0.09 -2.63 -4.41
C ILE A 104 1.49 -3.11 -4.04
N LEU A 105 1.68 -4.42 -3.98
CA LEU A 105 2.91 -5.06 -3.54
C LEU A 105 3.76 -5.46 -4.75
N GLY A 106 4.98 -4.96 -4.82
CA GLY A 106 6.02 -5.42 -5.76
C GLY A 106 6.82 -6.60 -5.19
N PHE A 107 6.16 -7.47 -4.41
CA PHE A 107 6.74 -8.71 -3.87
C PHE A 107 5.62 -9.70 -3.55
N ILE A 108 6.00 -10.98 -3.42
CA ILE A 108 5.08 -12.08 -3.15
C ILE A 108 4.92 -12.30 -1.65
N LEU A 109 3.67 -12.54 -1.23
CA LEU A 109 3.33 -13.13 0.07
C LEU A 109 3.31 -14.65 -0.11
N PRO A 110 4.25 -15.41 0.48
CA PRO A 110 4.37 -16.86 0.22
C PRO A 110 3.10 -17.66 0.57
N GLU A 111 2.37 -17.19 1.58
CA GLU A 111 1.18 -17.85 2.12
C GLU A 111 -0.08 -17.61 1.28
N ILE A 112 -0.02 -16.69 0.28
CA ILE A 112 -1.18 -16.24 -0.48
C ILE A 112 -0.89 -16.35 -1.98
N GLU A 113 -1.63 -17.22 -2.66
CA GLU A 113 -1.45 -17.47 -4.10
C GLU A 113 -2.18 -16.48 -5.01
N SER A 114 -3.20 -15.78 -4.49
CA SER A 114 -4.03 -14.86 -5.26
C SER A 114 -3.29 -13.59 -5.64
N ALA A 115 -3.41 -13.14 -6.90
CA ALA A 115 -2.86 -11.86 -7.35
C ALA A 115 -3.57 -10.66 -6.74
N CYS A 116 -4.86 -10.80 -6.43
CA CYS A 116 -5.65 -9.75 -5.79
C CYS A 116 -6.57 -10.38 -4.74
N LEU A 117 -6.57 -9.82 -3.55
CA LEU A 117 -7.44 -10.28 -2.46
C LEU A 117 -8.04 -9.11 -1.69
N LYS A 118 -9.21 -9.36 -1.11
CA LYS A 118 -9.89 -8.45 -0.20
C LYS A 118 -9.83 -9.01 1.21
N VAL A 119 -9.39 -8.20 2.15
CA VAL A 119 -9.51 -8.46 3.59
C VAL A 119 -10.72 -7.68 4.08
N GLU A 120 -11.79 -8.38 4.42
CA GLU A 120 -13.03 -7.74 4.84
C GLU A 120 -13.43 -8.12 6.26
N ARG A 121 -14.17 -7.25 6.91
CA ARG A 121 -14.68 -7.45 8.25
C ARG A 121 -16.05 -8.12 8.23
N ASN A 122 -16.21 -9.13 9.07
CA ASN A 122 -17.50 -9.74 9.33
C ASN A 122 -17.87 -9.55 10.81
N TYR A 123 -19.13 -9.17 11.06
CA TYR A 123 -19.64 -9.09 12.41
C TYR A 123 -20.15 -10.46 12.82
N LYS A 124 -19.70 -10.91 13.99
CA LYS A 124 -20.17 -12.16 14.59
C LYS A 124 -20.82 -11.87 15.93
N ASP A 125 -22.07 -12.24 16.07
CA ASP A 125 -22.73 -12.30 17.38
C ASP A 125 -22.06 -13.37 18.21
N LEU A 126 -21.44 -13.01 19.30
CA LEU A 126 -20.73 -13.95 20.17
C LEU A 126 -21.66 -14.76 21.08
N ILE A 127 -22.90 -14.31 21.24
CA ILE A 127 -23.92 -15.00 22.04
C ILE A 127 -24.60 -16.07 21.18
N ASN A 128 -25.20 -15.65 20.06
CA ASN A 128 -25.97 -16.55 19.19
C ASN A 128 -25.10 -17.23 18.11
N LYS A 129 -23.81 -16.84 18.00
CA LYS A 129 -22.83 -17.36 17.02
C LYS A 129 -23.18 -17.09 15.55
N ASN A 130 -24.14 -16.23 15.27
CA ASN A 130 -24.59 -15.88 13.93
C ASN A 130 -23.72 -14.77 13.31
N ILE A 131 -23.69 -14.74 11.98
CA ILE A 131 -23.13 -13.61 11.22
C ILE A 131 -24.19 -12.50 11.14
N ILE A 132 -23.79 -11.29 11.50
CA ILE A 132 -24.63 -10.09 11.42
C ILE A 132 -24.39 -9.45 10.06
N ILE A 133 -25.39 -9.45 9.20
CA ILE A 133 -25.30 -8.92 7.84
C ILE A 133 -25.36 -7.37 7.83
N LYS A 134 -26.21 -6.81 8.70
CA LYS A 134 -26.40 -5.36 8.77
C LYS A 134 -25.16 -4.67 9.37
N LYS A 135 -24.49 -3.85 8.57
CA LYS A 135 -23.35 -3.07 8.99
C LYS A 135 -23.78 -1.85 9.83
N SER A 136 -22.95 -1.47 10.78
CA SER A 136 -23.12 -0.27 11.62
C SER A 136 -22.16 0.81 11.17
N ASP A 137 -22.65 2.00 10.90
CA ASP A 137 -21.82 3.17 10.53
C ASP A 137 -20.71 3.45 11.59
N PHE A 138 -21.06 3.28 12.87
CA PHE A 138 -20.08 3.42 13.95
C PHE A 138 -18.93 2.40 13.84
N VAL A 139 -19.24 1.12 13.62
CA VAL A 139 -18.22 0.06 13.52
C VAL A 139 -17.39 0.19 12.24
N GLU A 140 -18.04 0.60 11.12
CA GLU A 140 -17.33 0.80 9.85
C GLU A 140 -16.29 1.94 9.94
N LYS A 141 -16.48 2.90 10.85
CA LYS A 141 -15.52 3.98 11.10
C LYS A 141 -14.40 3.63 12.09
N LEU A 142 -14.55 2.53 12.86
CA LEU A 142 -13.54 2.10 13.85
C LEU A 142 -12.35 1.35 13.21
N THR A 143 -12.58 0.66 12.12
CA THR A 143 -11.57 -0.15 11.42
C THR A 143 -11.73 0.02 9.91
N HIS A 144 -10.94 -0.72 9.11
CA HIS A 144 -10.98 -0.61 7.66
C HIS A 144 -10.95 -1.98 6.98
N ASP A 145 -11.43 -2.03 5.76
CA ASP A 145 -11.20 -3.12 4.82
C ASP A 145 -9.96 -2.83 3.98
N SER A 146 -9.31 -3.88 3.48
CA SER A 146 -8.09 -3.75 2.69
C SER A 146 -8.20 -4.53 1.39
N PHE A 147 -7.65 -3.98 0.32
CA PHE A 147 -7.40 -4.67 -0.93
C PHE A 147 -5.89 -4.80 -1.12
N ILE A 148 -5.44 -5.98 -1.49
CA ILE A 148 -4.02 -6.27 -1.66
C ILE A 148 -3.81 -6.82 -3.05
N VAL A 149 -2.97 -6.17 -3.84
CA VAL A 149 -2.56 -6.58 -5.18
C VAL A 149 -1.11 -7.01 -5.13
N GLN A 150 -0.81 -8.25 -5.51
CA GLN A 150 0.55 -8.78 -5.65
C GLN A 150 0.95 -8.74 -7.13
N VAL A 151 1.73 -7.73 -7.52
CA VAL A 151 2.09 -7.51 -8.93
C VAL A 151 2.77 -8.73 -9.55
N ASP A 152 3.69 -9.35 -8.82
CA ASP A 152 4.45 -10.52 -9.30
C ASP A 152 3.61 -11.81 -9.41
N ARG A 153 2.34 -11.77 -9.00
CA ARG A 153 1.38 -12.88 -9.18
C ARG A 153 0.35 -12.62 -10.27
N ILE A 154 0.39 -11.47 -10.90
CA ILE A 154 -0.50 -11.17 -12.02
C ILE A 154 -0.14 -12.12 -13.17
N THR A 155 -1.14 -12.86 -13.62
CA THR A 155 -1.00 -13.79 -14.73
C THR A 155 -1.49 -13.15 -16.02
N ASP A 156 -1.18 -13.78 -17.16
CA ASP A 156 -1.64 -13.37 -18.48
C ASP A 156 -3.14 -13.68 -18.68
N ARG A 157 -4.00 -13.12 -17.81
CA ARG A 157 -5.45 -13.17 -17.91
C ARG A 157 -5.99 -11.82 -18.35
N TYR A 158 -6.97 -11.83 -19.26
CA TYR A 158 -7.55 -10.62 -19.82
C TYR A 158 -9.07 -10.77 -20.10
N GLN A 159 -9.80 -11.34 -19.13
CA GLN A 159 -11.23 -11.66 -19.31
C GLN A 159 -12.16 -10.68 -18.59
N THR A 160 -11.87 -10.41 -17.32
CA THR A 160 -12.69 -9.52 -16.50
C THR A 160 -12.14 -8.10 -16.47
N SER A 161 -12.92 -7.13 -16.00
CA SER A 161 -12.45 -5.75 -15.78
C SER A 161 -11.28 -5.72 -14.80
N LEU A 162 -11.29 -6.58 -13.80
CA LEU A 162 -10.18 -6.72 -12.85
C LEU A 162 -8.92 -7.26 -13.54
N ASP A 163 -9.03 -8.31 -14.37
CA ASP A 163 -7.90 -8.82 -15.14
C ASP A 163 -7.30 -7.72 -16.03
N LYS A 164 -8.17 -6.95 -16.72
CA LYS A 164 -7.75 -5.82 -17.57
C LYS A 164 -7.05 -4.73 -16.79
N LEU A 165 -7.55 -4.38 -15.62
CA LEU A 165 -6.90 -3.44 -14.72
C LEU A 165 -5.55 -3.96 -14.25
N LEU A 166 -5.49 -5.21 -13.77
CA LEU A 166 -4.25 -5.80 -13.25
C LEU A 166 -3.18 -5.96 -14.33
N SER A 167 -3.57 -6.29 -15.57
CA SER A 167 -2.63 -6.47 -16.68
C SER A 167 -1.76 -5.24 -16.98
N VAL A 168 -2.20 -4.03 -16.59
CA VAL A 168 -1.42 -2.80 -16.78
C VAL A 168 -0.26 -2.68 -15.77
N PHE A 169 -0.23 -3.47 -14.70
CA PHE A 169 0.90 -3.53 -13.78
C PHE A 169 1.94 -4.58 -14.17
N GLU A 170 1.60 -5.49 -15.10
CA GLU A 170 2.52 -6.51 -15.60
C GLU A 170 3.49 -5.89 -16.61
N GLN A 171 4.77 -5.80 -16.22
CA GLN A 171 5.80 -5.14 -17.04
C GLN A 171 6.01 -5.81 -18.40
N ASN A 172 5.84 -7.13 -18.49
CA ASN A 172 5.97 -7.88 -19.74
C ASN A 172 4.94 -7.46 -20.80
N ASN A 173 3.85 -6.80 -20.41
CA ASN A 173 2.88 -6.26 -21.34
C ASN A 173 3.32 -4.94 -21.99
N PHE A 174 4.35 -4.26 -21.45
CA PHE A 174 4.84 -2.95 -21.93
C PHE A 174 6.31 -2.98 -22.36
N ALA A 175 7.07 -3.98 -21.99
CA ALA A 175 8.48 -4.08 -22.28
C ALA A 175 8.82 -5.45 -22.87
N ASP A 176 9.81 -5.48 -23.75
CA ASP A 176 10.41 -6.73 -24.24
C ASP A 176 11.51 -7.23 -23.29
N GLU A 177 12.13 -8.36 -23.63
CA GLU A 177 13.24 -8.96 -22.86
C GLU A 177 14.45 -8.03 -22.72
N THR A 178 14.61 -7.07 -23.64
CA THR A 178 15.67 -6.04 -23.61
C THR A 178 15.28 -4.81 -22.81
N LYS A 179 14.12 -4.82 -22.17
CA LYS A 179 13.49 -3.69 -21.44
C LYS A 179 13.21 -2.48 -22.33
N ILE A 180 13.06 -2.68 -23.63
CA ILE A 180 12.59 -1.66 -24.55
C ILE A 180 11.06 -1.60 -24.48
N THR A 181 10.54 -0.39 -24.35
CA THR A 181 9.09 -0.15 -24.29
C THR A 181 8.44 -0.56 -25.61
N LYS A 182 7.44 -1.40 -25.55
CA LYS A 182 6.59 -1.85 -26.67
C LYS A 182 5.15 -1.40 -26.47
N GLN A 183 4.32 -1.56 -27.49
CA GLN A 183 2.89 -1.41 -27.34
C GLN A 183 2.34 -2.45 -26.37
N PHE A 184 1.30 -2.07 -25.64
CA PHE A 184 0.60 -2.97 -24.73
C PHE A 184 0.13 -4.25 -25.44
N SER A 185 0.42 -5.41 -24.83
CA SER A 185 0.29 -6.72 -25.48
C SER A 185 -1.17 -7.16 -25.71
N HIS A 186 -2.11 -6.60 -24.96
CA HIS A 186 -3.53 -6.96 -25.05
C HIS A 186 -4.35 -5.92 -25.82
N PRO A 187 -5.54 -6.30 -26.35
CA PRO A 187 -6.46 -5.36 -26.96
C PRO A 187 -6.93 -4.29 -25.98
N THR A 188 -6.92 -3.03 -26.39
CA THR A 188 -7.47 -1.92 -25.60
C THR A 188 -8.93 -1.65 -25.99
N ASP A 189 -9.78 -2.65 -25.73
CA ASP A 189 -11.19 -2.68 -26.15
C ASP A 189 -12.12 -1.77 -25.32
N THR A 190 -11.66 -1.30 -24.17
CA THR A 190 -12.37 -0.28 -23.39
C THR A 190 -11.58 1.02 -23.37
N GLU A 191 -12.30 2.15 -23.40
CA GLU A 191 -11.66 3.46 -23.41
C GLU A 191 -10.87 3.71 -22.10
N ASP A 192 -11.31 3.17 -20.97
CA ASP A 192 -10.61 3.31 -19.69
C ASP A 192 -9.25 2.60 -19.69
N VAL A 193 -9.19 1.38 -20.24
CA VAL A 193 -7.92 0.64 -20.40
C VAL A 193 -7.02 1.37 -21.40
N LYS A 194 -7.59 1.89 -22.51
CA LYS A 194 -6.82 2.65 -23.49
C LYS A 194 -6.18 3.89 -22.86
N ILE A 195 -6.95 4.72 -22.16
CA ILE A 195 -6.42 5.92 -21.51
C ILE A 195 -5.34 5.54 -20.48
N LEU A 196 -5.57 4.49 -19.71
CA LEU A 196 -4.61 4.03 -18.71
C LEU A 196 -3.30 3.57 -19.35
N THR A 197 -3.37 2.76 -20.42
CA THR A 197 -2.19 2.28 -21.13
C THR A 197 -1.47 3.41 -21.87
N ASP A 198 -2.18 4.38 -22.45
CA ASP A 198 -1.60 5.55 -23.11
C ASP A 198 -0.82 6.43 -22.10
N ILE A 199 -1.36 6.65 -20.90
CA ILE A 199 -0.68 7.38 -19.83
C ILE A 199 0.60 6.65 -19.41
N LEU A 200 0.54 5.35 -19.17
CA LEU A 200 1.70 4.57 -18.75
C LEU A 200 2.77 4.49 -19.86
N HIS A 201 2.35 4.31 -21.11
CA HIS A 201 3.26 4.33 -22.25
C HIS A 201 3.94 5.69 -22.42
N HIS A 202 3.17 6.78 -22.30
CA HIS A 202 3.72 8.14 -22.38
C HIS A 202 4.74 8.39 -21.27
N SER A 203 4.43 8.05 -20.02
CA SER A 203 5.36 8.19 -18.90
C SER A 203 6.62 7.34 -19.07
N GLY A 204 6.51 6.17 -19.70
CA GLY A 204 7.65 5.30 -20.00
C GLY A 204 8.51 5.77 -21.19
N THR A 205 7.96 6.58 -22.10
CA THR A 205 8.65 7.04 -23.32
C THR A 205 9.12 8.50 -23.24
N ASN A 206 8.51 9.33 -22.41
CA ASN A 206 8.88 10.72 -22.25
C ASN A 206 10.25 10.84 -21.53
N PRO A 207 11.27 11.48 -22.17
CA PRO A 207 12.62 11.56 -21.59
C PRO A 207 12.68 12.33 -20.27
N GLU A 208 11.85 13.36 -20.08
CA GLU A 208 11.82 14.16 -18.86
C GLU A 208 11.20 13.37 -17.71
N GLU A 209 10.10 12.67 -17.97
CA GLU A 209 9.46 11.82 -16.97
C GLU A 209 10.35 10.62 -16.60
N ARG A 210 10.99 9.98 -17.57
CA ARG A 210 11.99 8.93 -17.31
C ARG A 210 13.11 9.42 -16.42
N LYS A 211 13.65 10.59 -16.70
CA LYS A 211 14.72 11.19 -15.87
C LYS A 211 14.24 11.47 -14.44
N ARG A 212 13.01 11.95 -14.27
CA ARG A 212 12.42 12.15 -12.94
C ARG A 212 12.26 10.81 -12.19
N ILE A 213 11.77 9.77 -12.87
CA ILE A 213 11.64 8.42 -12.31
C ILE A 213 13.01 7.85 -11.93
N GLU A 214 14.03 8.03 -12.77
CA GLU A 214 15.40 7.58 -12.49
C GLU A 214 15.99 8.28 -11.25
N ILE A 215 15.83 9.59 -11.13
CA ILE A 215 16.29 10.38 -9.97
C ILE A 215 15.56 9.89 -8.69
N GLU A 216 14.26 9.68 -8.77
CA GLU A 216 13.46 9.19 -7.65
C GLU A 216 13.89 7.78 -7.24
N GLN A 217 14.12 6.89 -8.21
CA GLN A 217 14.62 5.53 -7.95
C GLN A 217 16.00 5.53 -7.31
N GLU A 218 16.90 6.43 -7.73
CA GLU A 218 18.23 6.54 -7.14
C GLU A 218 18.18 7.08 -5.70
N ALA A 219 17.34 8.07 -5.45
CA ALA A 219 17.07 8.56 -4.10
C ALA A 219 16.53 7.44 -3.18
N TRP A 220 15.57 6.65 -3.66
CA TRP A 220 15.03 5.52 -2.93
C TRP A 220 16.06 4.41 -2.68
N ARG A 221 16.92 4.10 -3.67
CA ARG A 221 18.03 3.14 -3.46
C ARG A 221 18.97 3.60 -2.36
N THR A 222 19.31 4.89 -2.36
CA THR A 222 20.19 5.47 -1.33
C THR A 222 19.55 5.40 0.06
N ILE A 223 18.28 5.77 0.17
CA ILE A 223 17.53 5.71 1.42
C ILE A 223 17.43 4.26 1.92
N ASN A 224 17.09 3.32 1.06
CA ASN A 224 16.99 1.91 1.43
C ASN A 224 18.35 1.34 1.88
N ALA A 225 19.44 1.68 1.18
CA ALA A 225 20.79 1.26 1.57
C ALA A 225 21.18 1.77 2.96
N MET A 226 20.86 3.03 3.28
CA MET A 226 21.07 3.59 4.61
C MET A 226 20.25 2.88 5.69
N PHE A 227 19.01 2.52 5.41
CA PHE A 227 18.18 1.77 6.34
C PHE A 227 18.68 0.34 6.56
N GLU A 228 19.10 -0.36 5.50
CA GLU A 228 19.67 -1.70 5.60
C GLU A 228 20.97 -1.71 6.42
N GLU A 229 21.80 -0.70 6.26
CA GLU A 229 23.04 -0.55 7.03
C GLU A 229 22.72 -0.34 8.52
N LYS A 230 21.77 0.54 8.82
CA LYS A 230 21.35 0.81 10.20
C LYS A 230 20.64 -0.38 10.85
N GLU A 231 19.88 -1.14 10.09
CA GLU A 231 19.27 -2.40 10.57
C GLU A 231 20.33 -3.44 10.92
N LYS A 232 21.36 -3.58 10.07
CA LYS A 232 22.53 -4.47 10.35
C LYS A 232 23.28 -4.05 11.60
N GLU A 233 23.49 -2.75 11.80
CA GLU A 233 24.15 -2.22 13.02
C GLU A 233 23.30 -2.51 14.27
N LEU A 234 21.99 -2.27 14.21
CA LEU A 234 21.08 -2.55 15.32
C LEU A 234 21.02 -4.05 15.65
N LEU A 235 20.98 -4.91 14.64
CA LEU A 235 20.98 -6.36 14.81
C LEU A 235 22.28 -6.85 15.46
N LYS A 236 23.40 -6.26 15.05
CA LYS A 236 24.70 -6.55 15.64
C LYS A 236 24.76 -6.12 17.10
N ALA A 237 24.31 -4.92 17.42
CA ALA A 237 24.24 -4.42 18.79
C ALA A 237 23.30 -5.24 19.69
N LEU A 238 22.17 -5.71 19.14
CA LEU A 238 21.24 -6.59 19.84
C LEU A 238 21.90 -7.93 20.15
N ASN A 239 22.53 -8.57 19.17
CA ASN A 239 23.25 -9.83 19.37
C ASN A 239 24.39 -9.73 20.38
N GLU A 240 25.11 -8.60 20.44
CA GLU A 240 26.14 -8.34 21.43
C GLU A 240 25.53 -8.21 22.85
N LYS A 241 24.39 -7.52 22.98
CA LYS A 241 23.68 -7.42 24.26
C LYS A 241 23.14 -8.77 24.74
N ASP A 242 22.58 -9.57 23.82
CA ASP A 242 22.08 -10.90 24.17
C ASP A 242 23.21 -11.84 24.65
N LYS A 243 24.39 -11.78 24.03
CA LYS A 243 25.55 -12.50 24.48
C LYS A 243 25.99 -12.06 25.88
N ALA A 244 26.07 -10.74 26.11
CA ALA A 244 26.44 -10.19 27.40
C ALA A 244 25.40 -10.52 28.50
N LEU A 245 24.12 -10.59 28.17
CA LEU A 245 23.07 -11.01 29.09
C LEU A 245 23.22 -12.48 29.45
N ASN A 246 23.40 -13.36 28.47
CA ASN A 246 23.62 -14.80 28.70
C ASN A 246 24.89 -15.10 29.54
N GLU A 247 25.95 -14.30 29.38
CA GLU A 247 27.15 -14.42 30.20
C GLU A 247 26.89 -14.00 31.67
N LYS A 248 26.08 -12.93 31.86
CA LYS A 248 25.67 -12.49 33.20
C LYS A 248 24.79 -13.51 33.90
N ASP A 249 23.84 -14.09 33.18
CA ASP A 249 22.93 -15.11 33.72
C ASP A 249 23.71 -16.35 34.15
N LYS A 250 24.68 -16.82 33.36
CA LYS A 250 25.58 -17.92 33.74
C LYS A 250 26.42 -17.61 34.98
N ALA A 251 26.97 -16.38 35.07
CA ALA A 251 27.75 -15.96 36.24
C ALA A 251 26.88 -15.82 37.50
N LEU A 252 25.60 -15.48 37.32
CA LEU A 252 24.64 -15.45 38.44
C LEU A 252 24.32 -16.85 38.94
N ASP A 253 24.03 -17.78 38.03
CA ASP A 253 23.77 -19.21 38.33
C ASP A 253 24.98 -19.89 39.04
N GLU A 254 26.21 -19.52 38.63
CA GLU A 254 27.42 -20.03 39.29
C GLU A 254 27.60 -19.47 40.71
N LYS A 255 27.24 -18.21 40.95
CA LYS A 255 27.27 -17.60 42.28
C LYS A 255 26.20 -18.17 43.20
N ASP A 256 25.02 -18.41 42.73
CA ASP A 256 23.93 -19.00 43.51
C ASP A 256 24.27 -20.44 43.93
N LYS A 257 24.90 -21.22 43.04
CA LYS A 257 25.42 -22.57 43.38
C LYS A 257 26.59 -22.59 44.34
N ALA A 258 27.31 -21.49 44.52
CA ALA A 258 28.41 -21.39 45.45
C ALA A 258 27.98 -20.89 46.84
N LEU A 259 26.74 -20.44 47.00
CA LEU A 259 26.13 -19.96 48.23
C LEU A 259 25.30 -21.05 48.97
N ASP A 260 24.96 -22.13 48.26
CA ASP A 260 24.38 -23.36 48.83
C ASP A 260 25.48 -24.36 49.26
#